data_2631b4b2afdbbe3065fb7d111d050f4f
#
_entry.id   2631b4b2afdbbe3065fb7d111d050f4f
#
_cell.length_a   1.000
_cell.length_b   1.000
_cell.length_c   1.000
_cell.angle_alpha   90.00
_cell.angle_beta   90.00
_cell.angle_gamma   90.00
#
_symmetry.space_group_name_H-M   'P 1'
#
loop_
_entity.id
_entity.type
_entity.pdbx_description
1 polymer ?
#
loop_
_entity_poly.entity_id
_entity_poly.type
_entity_poly.pdbx_seq_one_letter_code
_entity_poly.pdbx_strand_id
1 'polypeptide(L)'
;MRILIVEDEPKISGLLAEVLESDGFIAEVASDGHDGWIKGGTELYSAAILDIGLPKLDGISVLRKWREENIAFPVLLLSAKSSWNERVEGIDAGADDYLTKPFHVEELLARLRALLRRNTSQKSTILFAGKLKLDLRQMRASVSDRPLKLTPLEYRLLNYLMHNRGSAISQENLAEMIYFRDQEPDSNAVEVLVGRLRRKLGIDPIETKRGFGYTIPEDVACSDH
;
A
#
# COMPACT_ATOMS: atom_id res chain seq x y z
N MET A 1 0.58 1.62 -2.37
CA MET A 1 1.18 1.27 -1.06
C MET A 1 1.61 -0.19 -1.09
N ARG A 2 2.87 -0.49 -0.73
CA ARG A 2 3.39 -1.87 -0.68
C ARG A 2 3.16 -2.46 0.71
N ILE A 3 2.65 -3.67 0.77
CA ILE A 3 2.37 -4.41 1.99
C ILE A 3 3.21 -5.70 1.96
N LEU A 4 4.03 -5.91 2.99
CA LEU A 4 4.75 -7.15 3.18
C LEU A 4 3.83 -8.15 3.90
N ILE A 5 3.68 -9.35 3.35
CA ILE A 5 2.99 -10.48 3.96
C ILE A 5 4.05 -11.49 4.34
N VAL A 6 4.18 -11.79 5.63
CA VAL A 6 5.08 -12.84 6.13
C VAL A 6 4.20 -13.95 6.69
N GLU A 7 4.01 -15.00 5.90
CA GLU A 7 3.08 -16.10 6.15
C GLU A 7 3.57 -17.36 5.43
N ASP A 8 3.74 -18.44 6.14
CA ASP A 8 4.29 -19.69 5.61
C ASP A 8 3.23 -20.61 4.95
N GLU A 9 1.96 -20.41 5.26
CA GLU A 9 0.88 -21.18 4.64
C GLU A 9 0.50 -20.58 3.27
N PRO A 10 0.76 -21.29 2.12
CA PRO A 10 0.53 -20.73 0.79
C PRO A 10 -0.93 -20.37 0.50
N LYS A 11 -1.89 -21.05 1.16
CA LYS A 11 -3.32 -20.75 1.01
C LYS A 11 -3.68 -19.40 1.63
N ILE A 12 -3.13 -19.11 2.81
CA ILE A 12 -3.37 -17.84 3.51
C ILE A 12 -2.64 -16.72 2.83
N SER A 13 -1.36 -16.87 2.54
CA SER A 13 -0.57 -15.83 1.88
C SER A 13 -1.09 -15.50 0.48
N GLY A 14 -1.52 -16.51 -0.29
CA GLY A 14 -2.16 -16.30 -1.59
C GLY A 14 -3.49 -15.57 -1.51
N LEU A 15 -4.37 -15.95 -0.55
CA LEU A 15 -5.62 -15.24 -0.30
C LEU A 15 -5.38 -13.78 0.09
N LEU A 16 -4.43 -13.55 1.00
CA LEU A 16 -4.08 -12.19 1.44
C LEU A 16 -3.56 -11.34 0.29
N ALA A 17 -2.69 -11.91 -0.56
CA ALA A 17 -2.15 -11.21 -1.72
C ALA A 17 -3.27 -10.82 -2.69
N GLU A 18 -4.13 -11.77 -3.07
CA GLU A 18 -5.27 -11.51 -3.98
C GLU A 18 -6.19 -10.41 -3.45
N VAL A 19 -6.55 -10.48 -2.17
CA VAL A 19 -7.45 -9.51 -1.55
C VAL A 19 -6.81 -8.13 -1.47
N LEU A 20 -5.55 -8.04 -1.06
CA LEU A 20 -4.83 -6.77 -1.01
C LEU A 20 -4.68 -6.14 -2.39
N GLU A 21 -4.39 -6.95 -3.40
CA GLU A 21 -4.29 -6.47 -4.79
C GLU A 21 -5.63 -5.97 -5.32
N SER A 22 -6.71 -6.69 -5.03
CA SER A 22 -8.07 -6.25 -5.38
C SER A 22 -8.45 -4.93 -4.72
N ASP A 23 -7.90 -4.67 -3.53
CA ASP A 23 -8.09 -3.42 -2.77
C ASP A 23 -7.08 -2.31 -3.18
N GLY A 24 -6.24 -2.55 -4.20
CA GLY A 24 -5.32 -1.56 -4.78
C GLY A 24 -3.94 -1.48 -4.10
N PHE A 25 -3.61 -2.38 -3.17
CA PHE A 25 -2.27 -2.51 -2.62
C PHE A 25 -1.34 -3.29 -3.55
N ILE A 26 -0.05 -3.20 -3.30
CA ILE A 26 0.98 -4.09 -3.84
C ILE A 26 1.31 -5.06 -2.71
N ALA A 27 1.03 -6.34 -2.89
CA ALA A 27 1.37 -7.37 -1.93
C ALA A 27 2.70 -8.02 -2.29
N GLU A 28 3.56 -8.22 -1.31
CA GLU A 28 4.78 -9.00 -1.45
C GLU A 28 4.82 -10.06 -0.36
N VAL A 29 5.11 -11.30 -0.73
CA VAL A 29 5.06 -12.45 0.17
C VAL A 29 6.47 -12.89 0.56
N ALA A 30 6.66 -13.15 1.84
CA ALA A 30 7.77 -13.89 2.41
C ALA A 30 7.22 -15.15 3.07
N SER A 31 7.79 -16.32 2.77
CA SER A 31 7.29 -17.62 3.22
C SER A 31 7.90 -18.11 4.54
N ASP A 32 8.78 -17.34 5.13
CA ASP A 32 9.37 -17.62 6.44
C ASP A 32 9.88 -16.34 7.12
N GLY A 33 10.14 -16.43 8.42
CA GLY A 33 10.53 -15.25 9.19
C GLY A 33 11.90 -14.69 8.83
N HIS A 34 12.82 -15.51 8.32
CA HIS A 34 14.14 -15.02 7.90
C HIS A 34 14.04 -14.20 6.60
N ASP A 35 13.28 -14.67 5.61
CA ASP A 35 12.99 -13.91 4.39
C ASP A 35 12.21 -12.63 4.72
N GLY A 36 11.22 -12.72 5.62
CA GLY A 36 10.46 -11.59 6.10
C GLY A 36 11.33 -10.51 6.76
N TRP A 37 12.26 -10.93 7.64
CA TRP A 37 13.20 -10.00 8.27
C TRP A 37 14.07 -9.27 7.24
N ILE A 38 14.69 -10.02 6.30
CA ILE A 38 15.54 -9.43 5.25
C ILE A 38 14.76 -8.44 4.40
N LYS A 39 13.61 -8.85 3.86
CA LYS A 39 12.78 -7.98 3.01
C LYS A 39 12.35 -6.71 3.74
N GLY A 40 11.88 -6.84 4.98
CA GLY A 40 11.48 -5.69 5.79
C GLY A 40 12.61 -4.71 6.06
N GLY A 41 13.86 -5.20 6.12
CA GLY A 41 15.06 -4.37 6.32
C GLY A 41 15.64 -3.74 5.06
N THR A 42 15.39 -4.34 3.90
CA THR A 42 16.04 -3.91 2.64
C THR A 42 15.12 -3.15 1.71
N GLU A 43 13.81 -3.24 1.89
CA GLU A 43 12.82 -2.62 1.01
C GLU A 43 11.85 -1.70 1.77
N LEU A 44 11.19 -0.80 1.04
CA LEU A 44 10.25 0.14 1.63
C LEU A 44 8.83 -0.41 1.59
N TYR A 45 8.25 -0.63 2.76
CA TYR A 45 6.85 -1.03 2.93
C TYR A 45 6.03 0.04 3.66
N SER A 46 4.75 0.08 3.33
CA SER A 46 3.78 0.96 4.01
C SER A 46 3.24 0.31 5.29
N ALA A 47 3.20 -1.02 5.34
CA ALA A 47 2.85 -1.85 6.49
C ALA A 47 3.30 -3.30 6.26
N ALA A 48 3.30 -4.12 7.32
CA ALA A 48 3.43 -5.56 7.21
C ALA A 48 2.27 -6.29 7.90
N ILE A 49 1.92 -7.45 7.33
CA ILE A 49 1.09 -8.48 7.95
C ILE A 49 2.05 -9.61 8.29
N LEU A 50 2.15 -9.98 9.57
CA LEU A 50 3.18 -10.87 10.08
C LEU A 50 2.55 -11.99 10.91
N ASP A 51 2.67 -13.22 10.46
CA ASP A 51 2.30 -14.37 11.27
C ASP A 51 3.30 -14.61 12.40
N ILE A 52 2.82 -15.03 13.56
CA ILE A 52 3.68 -15.37 14.70
C ILE A 52 4.31 -16.75 14.50
N GLY A 53 3.57 -17.70 13.94
CA GLY A 53 3.95 -19.10 13.86
C GLY A 53 4.90 -19.48 12.72
N LEU A 54 5.80 -18.59 12.33
CA LEU A 54 6.68 -18.77 11.17
C LEU A 54 7.83 -19.76 11.43
N PRO A 55 8.25 -20.50 10.39
CA PRO A 55 9.48 -21.30 10.43
C PRO A 55 10.74 -20.43 10.37
N LYS A 56 11.87 -21.00 10.77
CA LYS A 56 13.23 -20.44 10.85
C LYS A 56 13.39 -19.31 11.87
N LEU A 57 12.50 -18.31 11.85
CA LEU A 57 12.46 -17.21 12.79
C LEU A 57 11.00 -16.88 13.05
N ASP A 58 10.55 -16.96 14.32
CA ASP A 58 9.19 -16.66 14.69
C ASP A 58 8.86 -15.16 14.49
N GLY A 59 7.57 -14.85 14.29
CA GLY A 59 7.15 -13.50 13.94
C GLY A 59 7.43 -12.46 15.02
N ILE A 60 7.40 -12.82 16.32
CA ILE A 60 7.75 -11.89 17.39
C ILE A 60 9.23 -11.53 17.33
N SER A 61 10.09 -12.52 17.07
CA SER A 61 11.53 -12.31 16.87
C SER A 61 11.81 -11.45 15.63
N VAL A 62 11.09 -11.66 14.53
CA VAL A 62 11.17 -10.79 13.33
C VAL A 62 10.82 -9.35 13.71
N LEU A 63 9.71 -9.15 14.41
CA LEU A 63 9.25 -7.81 14.81
C LEU A 63 10.26 -7.10 15.71
N ARG A 64 10.80 -7.79 16.71
CA ARG A 64 11.85 -7.25 17.59
C ARG A 64 13.08 -6.79 16.81
N LYS A 65 13.57 -7.62 15.88
CA LYS A 65 14.69 -7.25 14.99
C LYS A 65 14.38 -6.01 14.17
N TRP A 66 13.20 -5.93 13.56
CA TRP A 66 12.80 -4.74 12.82
C TRP A 66 12.81 -3.48 13.71
N ARG A 67 12.34 -3.57 14.95
CA ARG A 67 12.33 -2.42 15.88
C ARG A 67 13.73 -2.05 16.36
N GLU A 68 14.61 -3.03 16.62
CA GLU A 68 16.02 -2.81 16.94
C GLU A 68 16.78 -2.13 15.80
N GLU A 69 16.43 -2.44 14.57
CA GLU A 69 16.98 -1.82 13.35
C GLU A 69 16.28 -0.49 12.97
N ASN A 70 15.42 0.04 13.84
CA ASN A 70 14.65 1.28 13.63
C ASN A 70 13.70 1.23 12.44
N ILE A 71 13.25 0.06 12.04
CA ILE A 71 12.22 -0.11 11.02
C ILE A 71 10.86 0.18 11.65
N ALA A 72 10.22 1.27 11.19
CA ALA A 72 9.05 1.87 11.84
C ALA A 72 7.71 1.68 11.11
N PHE A 73 7.65 0.91 10.02
CA PHE A 73 6.36 0.68 9.38
C PHE A 73 5.41 -0.09 10.33
N PRO A 74 4.10 0.16 10.26
CA PRO A 74 3.12 -0.51 11.11
C PRO A 74 3.03 -2.00 10.80
N VAL A 75 2.85 -2.80 11.85
CA VAL A 75 2.77 -4.25 11.78
C VAL A 75 1.46 -4.75 12.38
N LEU A 76 0.69 -5.49 11.56
CA LEU A 76 -0.46 -6.28 11.98
C LEU A 76 0.00 -7.72 12.22
N LEU A 77 0.01 -8.17 13.48
CA LEU A 77 0.31 -9.55 13.83
C LEU A 77 -0.89 -10.47 13.57
N LEU A 78 -0.62 -11.63 12.99
CA LEU A 78 -1.56 -12.74 12.90
C LEU A 78 -1.14 -13.83 13.89
N SER A 79 -2.10 -14.45 14.57
CA SER A 79 -1.82 -15.56 15.49
C SER A 79 -2.91 -16.62 15.46
N ALA A 80 -2.51 -17.88 15.51
CA ALA A 80 -3.43 -19.02 15.68
C ALA A 80 -3.99 -19.13 17.11
N LYS A 81 -3.37 -18.46 18.08
CA LYS A 81 -3.76 -18.55 19.50
C LYS A 81 -4.35 -17.24 19.98
N SER A 82 -5.48 -17.35 20.67
CA SER A 82 -6.16 -16.23 21.35
C SER A 82 -5.62 -16.00 22.76
N SER A 83 -4.41 -16.51 23.10
CA SER A 83 -3.88 -16.40 24.45
C SER A 83 -3.56 -14.95 24.77
N TRP A 84 -3.99 -14.51 25.94
CA TRP A 84 -3.72 -13.16 26.42
C TRP A 84 -2.21 -12.85 26.47
N ASN A 85 -1.41 -13.84 26.88
CA ASN A 85 0.06 -13.69 26.99
C ASN A 85 0.73 -13.38 25.64
N GLU A 86 0.38 -14.08 24.56
CA GLU A 86 0.94 -13.82 23.22
C GLU A 86 0.55 -12.44 22.68
N ARG A 87 -0.68 -12.00 22.98
CA ARG A 87 -1.12 -10.64 22.61
C ARG A 87 -0.30 -9.58 23.32
N VAL A 88 -0.05 -9.73 24.61
CA VAL A 88 0.79 -8.81 25.41
C VAL A 88 2.21 -8.82 24.85
N GLU A 89 2.80 -10.01 24.64
CA GLU A 89 4.14 -10.14 24.11
C GLU A 89 4.28 -9.49 22.71
N GLY A 90 3.30 -9.65 21.83
CA GLY A 90 3.30 -9.02 20.52
C GLY A 90 3.24 -7.48 20.59
N ILE A 91 2.41 -6.94 21.48
CA ILE A 91 2.31 -5.50 21.71
C ILE A 91 3.62 -4.96 22.30
N ASP A 92 4.19 -5.63 23.30
CA ASP A 92 5.45 -5.25 23.93
C ASP A 92 6.64 -5.34 22.95
N ALA A 93 6.57 -6.27 21.96
CA ALA A 93 7.53 -6.35 20.86
C ALA A 93 7.40 -5.21 19.85
N GLY A 94 6.35 -4.39 19.94
CA GLY A 94 6.13 -3.22 19.10
C GLY A 94 5.15 -3.44 17.94
N ALA A 95 4.23 -4.40 18.07
CA ALA A 95 3.12 -4.53 17.12
C ALA A 95 2.12 -3.37 17.27
N ASP A 96 1.55 -2.95 16.13
CA ASP A 96 0.60 -1.85 16.09
C ASP A 96 -0.86 -2.32 16.19
N ASP A 97 -1.14 -3.57 15.79
CA ASP A 97 -2.42 -4.25 16.00
C ASP A 97 -2.23 -5.78 15.92
N TYR A 98 -3.28 -6.50 16.28
CA TYR A 98 -3.28 -7.95 16.42
C TYR A 98 -4.60 -8.54 15.90
N LEU A 99 -4.53 -9.66 15.19
CA LEU A 99 -5.69 -10.36 14.64
C LEU A 99 -5.54 -11.88 14.82
N THR A 100 -6.57 -12.53 15.35
CA THR A 100 -6.56 -14.00 15.58
C THR A 100 -7.03 -14.76 14.35
N LYS A 101 -6.37 -15.86 14.05
CA LYS A 101 -6.82 -16.88 13.08
C LYS A 101 -7.85 -17.82 13.76
N PRO A 102 -8.97 -18.19 13.10
CA PRO A 102 -9.41 -17.71 11.79
C PRO A 102 -9.98 -16.29 11.83
N PHE A 103 -9.79 -15.52 10.78
CA PHE A 103 -10.26 -14.14 10.66
C PHE A 103 -11.13 -13.94 9.41
N HIS A 104 -11.94 -12.89 9.47
CA HIS A 104 -12.64 -12.39 8.28
C HIS A 104 -11.74 -11.42 7.52
N VAL A 105 -11.72 -11.57 6.20
CA VAL A 105 -10.91 -10.74 5.30
C VAL A 105 -11.25 -9.24 5.45
N GLU A 106 -12.52 -8.93 5.62
CA GLU A 106 -13.02 -7.57 5.82
C GLU A 106 -12.47 -6.94 7.11
N GLU A 107 -12.31 -7.74 8.18
CA GLU A 107 -11.71 -7.29 9.43
C GLU A 107 -10.23 -6.99 9.25
N LEU A 108 -9.49 -7.87 8.59
CA LEU A 108 -8.07 -7.68 8.29
C LEU A 108 -7.87 -6.38 7.50
N LEU A 109 -8.62 -6.17 6.42
CA LEU A 109 -8.54 -4.96 5.61
C LEU A 109 -8.89 -3.70 6.41
N ALA A 110 -9.92 -3.76 7.27
CA ALA A 110 -10.31 -2.64 8.10
C ALA A 110 -9.19 -2.24 9.09
N ARG A 111 -8.53 -3.23 9.71
CA ARG A 111 -7.40 -3.03 10.62
C ARG A 111 -6.18 -2.49 9.89
N LEU A 112 -5.81 -3.08 8.75
CA LEU A 112 -4.69 -2.62 7.94
C LEU A 112 -4.87 -1.16 7.50
N ARG A 113 -6.06 -0.80 7.02
CA ARG A 113 -6.38 0.60 6.66
C ARG A 113 -6.30 1.53 7.88
N ALA A 114 -6.68 1.06 9.08
CA ALA A 114 -6.55 1.84 10.30
C ALA A 114 -5.09 2.08 10.68
N LEU A 115 -4.22 1.08 10.52
CA LEU A 115 -2.78 1.19 10.76
C LEU A 115 -2.12 2.16 9.77
N LEU A 116 -2.38 2.00 8.50
CA LEU A 116 -1.85 2.89 7.46
C LEU A 116 -2.23 4.36 7.71
N ARG A 117 -3.45 4.61 8.22
CA ARG A 117 -3.91 5.95 8.60
C ARG A 117 -3.14 6.54 9.77
N ARG A 118 -2.80 5.73 10.79
CA ARG A 118 -2.05 6.20 11.98
C ARG A 118 -0.62 6.58 11.65
N ASN A 119 0.00 5.85 10.72
CA ASN A 119 1.40 6.06 10.34
C ASN A 119 1.59 7.25 9.39
N THR A 120 0.55 7.67 8.67
CA THR A 120 0.54 8.96 7.99
C THR A 120 0.28 10.05 9.04
N SER A 121 1.30 10.33 9.86
CA SER A 121 1.28 11.44 10.81
C SER A 121 0.98 12.75 10.09
N GLN A 122 -0.20 13.31 10.37
CA GLN A 122 -0.59 14.68 10.06
C GLN A 122 -0.61 15.08 8.57
N LYS A 123 -1.53 14.52 7.79
CA LYS A 123 -2.14 15.35 6.73
C LYS A 123 -3.40 14.60 6.27
N SER A 124 -4.47 15.33 6.08
CA SER A 124 -5.81 14.85 5.73
C SER A 124 -5.82 13.49 5.02
N THR A 125 -6.59 12.53 5.54
CA THR A 125 -6.87 11.25 4.85
C THR A 125 -7.46 11.46 3.45
N ILE A 126 -7.58 12.70 3.05
CA ILE A 126 -8.14 13.13 1.76
C ILE A 126 -7.10 14.06 1.11
N LEU A 127 -6.63 13.67 -0.06
CA LEU A 127 -5.78 14.48 -0.89
C LEU A 127 -6.63 15.23 -1.93
N PHE A 128 -6.30 16.48 -2.19
CA PHE A 128 -6.98 17.30 -3.18
C PHE A 128 -6.00 17.79 -4.25
N ALA A 129 -6.46 17.81 -5.51
CA ALA A 129 -5.81 18.49 -6.62
C ALA A 129 -6.90 19.18 -7.45
N GLY A 130 -7.16 20.45 -7.16
CA GLY A 130 -8.31 21.17 -7.72
C GLY A 130 -9.64 20.48 -7.37
N LYS A 131 -10.40 20.10 -8.38
CA LYS A 131 -11.68 19.38 -8.24
C LYS A 131 -11.52 17.87 -7.96
N LEU A 132 -10.32 17.35 -8.07
CA LEU A 132 -9.99 15.94 -7.79
C LEU A 132 -9.81 15.74 -6.29
N LYS A 133 -10.47 14.72 -5.74
CA LYS A 133 -10.40 14.30 -4.35
C LYS A 133 -10.06 12.83 -4.29
N LEU A 134 -9.05 12.47 -3.51
CA LEU A 134 -8.65 11.09 -3.25
C LEU A 134 -8.79 10.80 -1.76
N ASP A 135 -9.76 9.95 -1.41
CA ASP A 135 -9.95 9.45 -0.05
C ASP A 135 -9.10 8.20 0.15
N LEU A 136 -8.02 8.35 0.89
CA LEU A 136 -7.05 7.27 1.18
C LEU A 136 -7.65 6.22 2.14
N ARG A 137 -8.63 6.61 2.94
CA ARG A 137 -9.30 5.73 3.89
C ARG A 137 -10.25 4.76 3.19
N GLN A 138 -11.03 5.30 2.25
CA GLN A 138 -11.99 4.51 1.49
C GLN A 138 -11.40 3.95 0.19
N MET A 139 -10.14 4.32 -0.13
CA MET A 139 -9.48 4.03 -1.40
C MET A 139 -10.33 4.41 -2.62
N ARG A 140 -10.96 5.57 -2.53
CA ARG A 140 -11.89 6.10 -3.54
C ARG A 140 -11.44 7.45 -4.06
N ALA A 141 -11.70 7.68 -5.33
CA ALA A 141 -11.50 8.97 -5.96
C ALA A 141 -12.84 9.58 -6.36
N SER A 142 -12.91 10.89 -6.37
CA SER A 142 -14.04 11.65 -6.92
C SER A 142 -13.56 12.93 -7.59
N VAL A 143 -14.32 13.42 -8.57
CA VAL A 143 -14.12 14.72 -9.21
C VAL A 143 -15.40 15.53 -9.06
N SER A 144 -15.30 16.73 -8.47
CA SER A 144 -16.46 17.56 -8.12
C SER A 144 -17.53 16.74 -7.37
N ASP A 145 -17.11 15.97 -6.36
CA ASP A 145 -17.91 15.05 -5.53
C ASP A 145 -18.60 13.88 -6.28
N ARG A 146 -18.36 13.73 -7.57
CA ARG A 146 -18.84 12.56 -8.33
C ARG A 146 -17.85 11.42 -8.19
N PRO A 147 -18.27 10.24 -7.65
CA PRO A 147 -17.39 9.11 -7.45
C PRO A 147 -16.86 8.55 -8.78
N LEU A 148 -15.59 8.16 -8.79
CA LEU A 148 -14.93 7.53 -9.94
C LEU A 148 -14.74 6.05 -9.69
N LYS A 149 -15.02 5.23 -10.70
CA LYS A 149 -14.67 3.81 -10.70
C LYS A 149 -13.28 3.61 -11.31
N LEU A 150 -12.29 3.51 -10.45
CA LEU A 150 -10.91 3.22 -10.84
C LEU A 150 -10.64 1.71 -10.70
N THR A 151 -9.83 1.17 -11.62
CA THR A 151 -9.21 -0.14 -11.41
C THR A 151 -8.10 -0.03 -10.36
N PRO A 152 -7.64 -1.14 -9.76
CA PRO A 152 -6.52 -1.11 -8.81
C PRO A 152 -5.27 -0.41 -9.35
N LEU A 153 -4.89 -0.67 -10.60
CA LEU A 153 -3.74 -0.03 -11.25
C LEU A 153 -3.94 1.49 -11.44
N GLU A 154 -5.13 1.91 -11.86
CA GLU A 154 -5.46 3.35 -12.00
C GLU A 154 -5.45 4.06 -10.64
N TYR A 155 -5.94 3.39 -9.60
CA TYR A 155 -5.91 3.93 -8.25
C TYR A 155 -4.46 4.07 -7.74
N ARG A 156 -3.60 3.04 -7.95
CA ARG A 156 -2.18 3.07 -7.59
C ARG A 156 -1.46 4.23 -8.27
N LEU A 157 -1.64 4.37 -9.57
CA LEU A 157 -1.06 5.47 -10.34
C LEU A 157 -1.49 6.83 -9.78
N LEU A 158 -2.80 7.02 -9.60
CA LEU A 158 -3.34 8.27 -9.07
C LEU A 158 -2.81 8.56 -7.67
N ASN A 159 -2.84 7.57 -6.79
CA ASN A 159 -2.37 7.69 -5.42
C ASN A 159 -0.88 8.09 -5.36
N TYR A 160 -0.05 7.46 -6.19
CA TYR A 160 1.37 7.76 -6.24
C TYR A 160 1.65 9.18 -6.75
N LEU A 161 0.98 9.61 -7.82
CA LEU A 161 1.09 10.97 -8.35
C LEU A 161 0.58 12.02 -7.35
N MET A 162 -0.51 11.74 -6.63
CA MET A 162 -1.10 12.64 -5.62
C MET A 162 -0.20 12.82 -4.39
N HIS A 163 0.59 11.81 -4.00
CA HIS A 163 1.56 11.93 -2.92
C HIS A 163 2.84 12.66 -3.33
N ASN A 164 3.18 12.64 -4.62
CA ASN A 164 4.38 13.26 -5.16
C ASN A 164 4.05 14.49 -6.03
N ARG A 165 3.03 15.26 -5.63
CA ARG A 165 2.64 16.48 -6.35
C ARG A 165 3.83 17.45 -6.49
N GLY A 166 3.88 18.15 -7.61
CA GLY A 166 4.98 19.06 -7.95
C GLY A 166 6.21 18.38 -8.52
N SER A 167 6.42 17.09 -8.26
CA SER A 167 7.55 16.32 -8.77
C SER A 167 7.20 15.60 -10.06
N ALA A 168 8.08 15.66 -11.07
CA ALA A 168 7.95 14.85 -12.27
C ALA A 168 8.50 13.45 -12.02
N ILE A 169 7.71 12.42 -12.31
CA ILE A 169 8.05 11.02 -12.05
C ILE A 169 8.25 10.32 -13.39
N SER A 170 9.40 9.69 -13.58
CA SER A 170 9.74 9.00 -14.82
C SER A 170 8.80 7.81 -15.08
N GLN A 171 8.68 7.40 -16.35
CA GLN A 171 7.89 6.21 -16.71
C GLN A 171 8.44 4.94 -16.05
N GLU A 172 9.76 4.82 -15.92
CA GLU A 172 10.44 3.70 -15.27
C GLU A 172 10.05 3.61 -13.79
N ASN A 173 10.16 4.71 -13.05
CA ASN A 173 9.76 4.75 -11.63
C ASN A 173 8.26 4.47 -11.45
N LEU A 174 7.41 4.95 -12.35
CA LEU A 174 5.99 4.64 -12.31
C LEU A 174 5.72 3.16 -12.60
N ALA A 175 6.44 2.58 -13.56
CA ALA A 175 6.33 1.16 -13.87
C ALA A 175 6.72 0.30 -12.66
N GLU A 176 7.86 0.56 -12.04
CA GLU A 176 8.33 -0.15 -10.83
C GLU A 176 7.33 -0.04 -9.67
N MET A 177 6.70 1.11 -9.49
CA MET A 177 5.76 1.36 -8.39
C MET A 177 4.35 0.82 -8.65
N ILE A 178 3.97 0.57 -9.90
CA ILE A 178 2.61 0.16 -10.28
C ILE A 178 2.56 -1.32 -10.64
N TYR A 179 3.59 -1.84 -11.32
CA TYR A 179 3.68 -3.21 -11.77
C TYR A 179 4.60 -4.04 -10.87
N PHE A 180 4.33 -5.35 -10.77
CA PHE A 180 5.19 -6.28 -10.04
C PHE A 180 6.47 -6.58 -10.82
N ARG A 181 7.56 -6.94 -10.10
CA ARG A 181 8.84 -7.36 -10.67
C ARG A 181 8.74 -8.54 -11.65
N ASP A 182 7.70 -9.38 -11.53
CA ASP A 182 7.48 -10.55 -12.39
C ASP A 182 6.68 -10.24 -13.67
N GLN A 183 6.19 -9.03 -13.82
CA GLN A 183 5.54 -8.56 -15.04
C GLN A 183 6.39 -7.46 -15.64
N GLU A 184 7.20 -7.80 -16.65
CA GLU A 184 7.80 -6.76 -17.50
C GLU A 184 6.66 -6.04 -18.23
N PRO A 185 6.31 -4.81 -17.84
CA PRO A 185 5.27 -4.08 -18.55
C PRO A 185 5.77 -3.75 -19.95
N ASP A 186 4.89 -3.84 -20.94
CA ASP A 186 5.17 -3.28 -22.26
C ASP A 186 5.68 -1.85 -22.12
N SER A 187 6.61 -1.45 -22.97
CA SER A 187 7.24 -0.11 -22.94
C SER A 187 6.24 1.05 -22.87
N ASN A 188 5.00 0.83 -23.32
CA ASN A 188 3.93 1.82 -23.35
C ASN A 188 2.87 1.64 -22.24
N ALA A 189 3.03 0.66 -21.33
CA ALA A 189 1.99 0.31 -20.37
C ALA A 189 1.60 1.47 -19.44
N VAL A 190 2.58 2.25 -18.98
CA VAL A 190 2.35 3.45 -18.16
C VAL A 190 1.62 4.53 -18.95
N GLU A 191 2.00 4.78 -20.20
CA GLU A 191 1.36 5.78 -21.06
C GLU A 191 -0.12 5.43 -21.32
N VAL A 192 -0.39 4.16 -21.63
CA VAL A 192 -1.77 3.66 -21.79
C VAL A 192 -2.58 3.81 -20.52
N LEU A 193 -1.99 3.51 -19.36
CA LEU A 193 -2.65 3.64 -18.05
C LEU A 193 -2.94 5.11 -17.72
N VAL A 194 -1.99 6.02 -17.95
CA VAL A 194 -2.19 7.47 -17.80
C VAL A 194 -3.32 7.95 -18.73
N GLY A 195 -3.32 7.52 -19.97
CA GLY A 195 -4.37 7.88 -20.95
C GLY A 195 -5.76 7.39 -20.52
N ARG A 196 -5.87 6.18 -19.94
CA ARG A 196 -7.13 5.65 -19.40
C ARG A 196 -7.57 6.45 -18.17
N LEU A 197 -6.64 6.77 -17.27
CA LEU A 197 -6.91 7.54 -16.07
C LEU A 197 -7.41 8.95 -16.42
N ARG A 198 -6.72 9.68 -17.32
CA ARG A 198 -7.15 11.00 -17.79
C ARG A 198 -8.58 11.01 -18.32
N ARG A 199 -8.93 10.00 -19.15
CA ARG A 199 -10.30 9.88 -19.67
C ARG A 199 -11.35 9.67 -18.58
N LYS A 200 -11.03 8.90 -17.55
CA LYS A 200 -11.94 8.68 -16.42
C LYS A 200 -12.08 9.89 -15.52
N LEU A 201 -11.00 10.63 -15.32
CA LEU A 201 -11.01 11.85 -14.53
C LEU A 201 -11.90 12.94 -15.16
N GLY A 202 -11.98 13.00 -16.49
CA GLY A 202 -12.75 14.04 -17.21
C GLY A 202 -12.23 15.47 -16.99
N ILE A 203 -11.12 15.60 -16.28
CA ILE A 203 -10.27 16.78 -16.06
C ILE A 203 -8.85 16.39 -16.33
N ASP A 204 -7.94 17.32 -16.55
CA ASP A 204 -6.52 17.02 -16.84
C ASP A 204 -5.57 17.48 -15.72
N PRO A 205 -5.62 16.85 -14.53
CA PRO A 205 -4.72 17.19 -13.44
C PRO A 205 -3.32 16.59 -13.64
N ILE A 206 -3.15 15.65 -14.58
CA ILE A 206 -1.89 14.96 -14.81
C ILE A 206 -1.19 15.62 -16.02
N GLU A 207 -0.09 16.31 -15.78
CA GLU A 207 0.74 16.88 -16.83
C GLU A 207 1.80 15.90 -17.30
N THR A 208 2.12 15.95 -18.61
CA THR A 208 3.29 15.28 -19.18
C THR A 208 4.46 16.25 -19.24
N LYS A 209 5.53 15.98 -18.51
CA LYS A 209 6.80 16.71 -18.62
C LYS A 209 7.69 15.96 -19.60
N ARG A 210 7.81 16.49 -20.82
CA ARG A 210 8.58 15.85 -21.91
C ARG A 210 10.00 15.53 -21.43
N GLY A 211 10.42 14.27 -21.57
CA GLY A 211 11.72 13.76 -21.14
C GLY A 211 11.84 13.46 -19.63
N PHE A 212 10.85 13.83 -18.80
CA PHE A 212 10.89 13.65 -17.35
C PHE A 212 9.77 12.76 -16.81
N GLY A 213 8.67 12.56 -17.58
CA GLY A 213 7.56 11.71 -17.16
C GLY A 213 6.27 12.46 -16.84
N TYR A 214 5.59 12.11 -15.75
CA TYR A 214 4.27 12.63 -15.39
C TYR A 214 4.28 13.29 -14.01
N THR A 215 3.43 14.31 -13.83
CA THR A 215 3.25 15.01 -12.57
C THR A 215 1.81 15.47 -12.38
N ILE A 216 1.40 15.66 -11.14
CA ILE A 216 0.25 16.49 -10.78
C ILE A 216 0.83 17.76 -10.14
N PRO A 217 0.61 18.97 -10.70
CA PRO A 217 1.14 20.22 -10.14
C PRO A 217 0.70 20.45 -8.69
N GLU A 218 1.49 21.17 -7.90
CA GLU A 218 1.11 21.59 -6.56
C GLU A 218 -0.12 22.51 -6.60
N ASP A 219 -0.11 23.47 -7.52
CA ASP A 219 -1.20 24.39 -7.76
C ASP A 219 -2.02 23.94 -8.98
N VAL A 220 -2.98 23.06 -8.78
CA VAL A 220 -4.00 22.80 -9.80
C VAL A 220 -5.00 23.94 -9.71
N ALA A 221 -4.86 24.94 -10.56
CA ALA A 221 -5.84 26.02 -10.67
C ALA A 221 -7.22 25.43 -10.93
N CYS A 222 -8.22 25.86 -10.16
CA CYS A 222 -9.63 25.64 -10.51
C CYS A 222 -9.92 26.43 -11.79
N SER A 223 -9.66 25.84 -12.96
CA SER A 223 -10.19 26.38 -14.21
C SER A 223 -11.70 26.11 -14.22
N ASP A 224 -12.47 27.14 -13.85
CA ASP A 224 -13.88 27.20 -14.12
C ASP A 224 -14.07 27.33 -15.63
N HIS A 225 -14.64 26.30 -16.24
CA HIS A 225 -15.26 26.36 -17.56
C HIS A 225 -16.65 25.76 -17.45
#